data_86f85bcdf7c183a903dd12b186123039
#
_entry.id   86f85bcdf7c183a903dd12b186123039
#
_cell.length_a   1.000
_cell.length_b   1.000
_cell.length_c   1.000
_cell.angle_alpha   90.00
_cell.angle_beta   90.00
_cell.angle_gamma   90.00
#
_symmetry.space_group_name_H-M   'P 1'
#
loop_
_entity.id
_entity.type
_entity.pdbx_description
1 polymer ?
#
loop_
_entity_poly.entity_id
_entity_poly.type
_entity_poly.pdbx_seq_one_letter_code
_entity_poly.pdbx_strand_id
1 'polypeptide(L)'
;MTVTTHIWAPSGTGLSEHAWQLAESTGAAWVGNNAAAHITLLRSTVEEELAVGMEQRGVEKETMRTRIQEALTLWGLREAAGQDPTTLSTGQTRRLAIAAALLTRPDALVLDCPTDGLDAESVETLRATLRAFPGEVTVYDRVCGALFSDANSHLTLTSDGELKPWADEVPRGECGEAKSIGEVVFRAEDVRIRRAHEVGPIDLEVRAGTVTHLAGRNGSGKTSLLMAAMGLLDYAGTIDVNSAGWAPTPLDESITQRTALREVSLGAGEKAGREALEFVGLEQYAEQHPLDMPASARRMLLMACAMARKPQVLLLDEPTVGLETAGYGWLARVMRAYADQDNRAVLWTCHDAEFAGRVSDVSLSLPQNRR
;
A
#
# COMPACT_ATOMS: atom_id res chain seq x y z
N MET A 1 -11.20 10.22 22.81
CA MET A 1 -12.03 10.68 21.69
C MET A 1 -11.65 9.90 20.45
N THR A 2 -12.57 9.70 19.58
CA THR A 2 -12.43 9.07 18.26
C THR A 2 -11.99 10.11 17.23
N VAL A 3 -11.62 9.70 16.02
CA VAL A 3 -11.47 10.59 14.86
C VAL A 3 -12.67 11.55 14.79
N THR A 4 -12.42 12.86 14.78
CA THR A 4 -13.50 13.85 14.83
C THR A 4 -14.26 13.86 13.51
N THR A 5 -13.51 13.90 12.38
CA THR A 5 -14.10 13.96 11.05
C THR A 5 -13.31 13.07 10.08
N HIS A 6 -14.03 12.29 9.30
CA HIS A 6 -13.48 11.53 8.17
C HIS A 6 -13.98 12.15 6.88
N ILE A 7 -13.07 12.57 6.01
CA ILE A 7 -13.34 13.15 4.71
C ILE A 7 -12.90 12.18 3.63
N TRP A 8 -13.83 11.71 2.84
CA TRP A 8 -13.58 10.83 1.73
C TRP A 8 -13.66 11.58 0.39
N ALA A 9 -12.83 11.18 -0.57
CA ALA A 9 -12.97 11.61 -1.94
C ALA A 9 -12.36 10.62 -2.94
N PRO A 10 -12.88 10.56 -4.17
CA PRO A 10 -12.23 9.84 -5.25
C PRO A 10 -10.92 10.53 -5.68
N SER A 11 -10.07 9.82 -6.41
CA SER A 11 -8.84 10.38 -6.96
C SER A 11 -9.13 11.56 -7.92
N GLY A 12 -8.25 12.56 -7.89
CA GLY A 12 -8.37 13.73 -8.77
C GLY A 12 -9.25 14.86 -8.26
N THR A 13 -9.81 14.74 -7.05
CA THR A 13 -10.64 15.79 -6.42
C THR A 13 -9.84 16.82 -5.63
N GLY A 14 -8.50 16.73 -5.62
CA GLY A 14 -7.68 17.63 -4.80
C GLY A 14 -7.67 17.30 -3.31
N LEU A 15 -7.92 16.03 -2.93
CA LEU A 15 -8.00 15.60 -1.52
C LEU A 15 -6.81 16.06 -0.68
N SER A 16 -5.59 15.79 -1.15
CA SER A 16 -4.36 16.14 -0.42
C SER A 16 -4.14 17.65 -0.33
N GLU A 17 -4.51 18.39 -1.37
CA GLU A 17 -4.45 19.86 -1.39
C GLU A 17 -5.42 20.45 -0.36
N HIS A 18 -6.65 19.95 -0.33
CA HIS A 18 -7.66 20.38 0.65
C HIS A 18 -7.22 20.03 2.09
N ALA A 19 -6.61 18.86 2.30
CA ALA A 19 -6.08 18.45 3.61
C ALA A 19 -4.96 19.40 4.08
N TRP A 20 -4.05 19.76 3.18
CA TRP A 20 -2.98 20.69 3.49
C TRP A 20 -3.50 22.10 3.79
N GLN A 21 -4.44 22.63 3.00
CA GLN A 21 -5.08 23.92 3.23
C GLN A 21 -5.83 23.98 4.56
N LEU A 22 -6.52 22.90 4.96
CA LEU A 22 -7.13 22.82 6.27
C LEU A 22 -6.08 22.89 7.38
N ALA A 23 -5.00 22.11 7.28
CA ALA A 23 -3.93 22.12 8.27
C ALA A 23 -3.27 23.49 8.40
N GLU A 24 -2.97 24.15 7.27
CA GLU A 24 -2.39 25.49 7.26
C GLU A 24 -3.31 26.54 7.87
N SER A 25 -4.61 26.54 7.53
CA SER A 25 -5.58 27.51 8.05
C SER A 25 -5.90 27.35 9.53
N THR A 26 -5.81 26.12 10.04
CA THR A 26 -6.12 25.82 11.45
C THR A 26 -4.88 25.75 12.36
N GLY A 27 -3.67 25.71 11.78
CA GLY A 27 -2.44 25.45 12.52
C GLY A 27 -2.31 24.02 13.04
N ALA A 28 -3.09 23.08 12.50
CA ALA A 28 -3.03 21.68 12.85
C ALA A 28 -1.71 21.03 12.39
N ALA A 29 -1.21 20.05 13.13
CA ALA A 29 -0.13 19.23 12.62
C ALA A 29 -0.64 18.38 11.45
N TRP A 30 0.14 18.32 10.38
CA TRP A 30 -0.24 17.62 9.15
C TRP A 30 0.72 16.48 8.82
N VAL A 31 0.13 15.34 8.41
CA VAL A 31 0.87 14.23 7.82
C VAL A 31 0.21 13.87 6.50
N GLY A 32 0.89 14.18 5.39
CA GLY A 32 0.41 13.95 4.04
C GLY A 32 0.55 12.51 3.57
N ASN A 33 -0.05 12.20 2.44
CA ASN A 33 -0.03 10.87 1.84
C ASN A 33 1.39 10.41 1.42
N ASN A 34 2.28 11.33 1.08
CA ASN A 34 3.69 11.04 0.88
C ASN A 34 4.47 11.17 2.19
N ALA A 35 4.57 10.08 2.94
CA ALA A 35 5.25 10.06 4.23
C ALA A 35 6.74 10.44 4.14
N ALA A 36 7.41 10.14 3.02
CA ALA A 36 8.82 10.49 2.82
C ALA A 36 9.05 12.01 2.77
N ALA A 37 8.06 12.78 2.32
CA ALA A 37 8.14 14.24 2.31
C ALA A 37 8.14 14.87 3.73
N HIS A 38 7.80 14.09 4.76
CA HIS A 38 7.85 14.53 6.16
C HIS A 38 9.16 14.22 6.86
N ILE A 39 10.09 13.52 6.19
CA ILE A 39 11.44 13.31 6.70
C ILE A 39 12.25 14.59 6.42
N THR A 40 12.76 15.22 7.47
CA THR A 40 13.40 16.53 7.35
C THR A 40 14.78 16.48 6.70
N LEU A 41 15.43 15.30 6.69
CA LEU A 41 16.81 15.09 6.23
C LEU A 41 17.85 15.94 7.01
N LEU A 42 17.45 16.52 8.13
CA LEU A 42 18.35 17.32 8.99
C LEU A 42 19.13 16.45 9.96
N ARG A 43 18.76 15.18 10.08
CA ARG A 43 19.30 14.21 11.03
C ARG A 43 19.68 12.92 10.35
N SER A 44 20.67 12.24 10.94
CA SER A 44 21.26 11.02 10.38
C SER A 44 20.56 9.75 10.85
N THR A 45 19.76 9.83 11.91
CA THR A 45 19.10 8.66 12.50
C THR A 45 17.61 8.90 12.76
N VAL A 46 16.85 7.81 12.79
CA VAL A 46 15.41 7.82 13.12
C VAL A 46 15.15 8.44 14.50
N GLU A 47 16.01 8.14 15.50
CA GLU A 47 15.87 8.71 16.84
C GLU A 47 16.06 10.22 16.84
N GLU A 48 17.04 10.72 16.10
CA GLU A 48 17.31 12.15 15.96
C GLU A 48 16.21 12.86 15.15
N GLU A 49 15.66 12.20 14.12
CA GLU A 49 14.57 12.73 13.32
C GLU A 49 13.29 12.95 14.18
N LEU A 50 12.98 12.04 15.10
CA LEU A 50 11.89 12.21 16.07
C LEU A 50 12.07 13.41 17.01
N ALA A 51 13.32 13.85 17.25
CA ALA A 51 13.61 14.98 18.12
C ALA A 51 13.32 16.35 17.47
N VAL A 52 13.43 16.48 16.15
CA VAL A 52 13.45 17.75 15.42
C VAL A 52 12.29 18.68 15.80
N GLY A 53 11.05 18.20 15.77
CA GLY A 53 9.88 19.02 16.09
C GLY A 53 9.83 19.47 17.55
N MET A 54 10.34 18.64 18.46
CA MET A 54 10.42 19.00 19.88
C MET A 54 11.55 19.99 20.17
N GLU A 55 12.71 19.85 19.49
CA GLU A 55 13.82 20.80 19.59
C GLU A 55 13.39 22.21 19.17
N GLN A 56 12.66 22.31 18.04
CA GLN A 56 12.14 23.58 17.56
C GLN A 56 11.16 24.26 18.55
N ARG A 57 10.49 23.47 19.38
CA ARG A 57 9.58 23.94 20.44
C ARG A 57 10.28 24.14 21.81
N GLY A 58 11.59 23.94 21.89
CA GLY A 58 12.37 24.14 23.11
C GLY A 58 12.05 23.14 24.22
N VAL A 59 11.64 21.91 23.86
CA VAL A 59 11.37 20.86 24.86
C VAL A 59 12.68 20.47 25.55
N GLU A 60 12.64 20.28 26.86
CA GLU A 60 13.80 19.92 27.68
C GLU A 60 14.35 18.54 27.29
N LYS A 61 15.69 18.39 27.26
CA LYS A 61 16.41 17.23 26.71
C LYS A 61 16.01 15.88 27.32
N GLU A 62 15.87 15.80 28.62
CA GLU A 62 15.50 14.52 29.28
C GLU A 62 14.04 14.14 28.97
N THR A 63 13.17 15.14 28.88
CA THR A 63 11.78 14.98 28.45
C THR A 63 11.72 14.47 26.99
N MET A 64 12.52 15.06 26.11
CA MET A 64 12.61 14.58 24.71
C MET A 64 13.05 13.12 24.65
N ARG A 65 14.15 12.78 25.36
CA ARG A 65 14.69 11.41 25.39
C ARG A 65 13.62 10.39 25.82
N THR A 66 12.89 10.68 26.90
CA THR A 66 11.83 9.80 27.40
C THR A 66 10.73 9.61 26.34
N ARG A 67 10.22 10.70 25.77
CA ARG A 67 9.15 10.64 24.75
C ARG A 67 9.60 9.91 23.48
N ILE A 68 10.83 10.10 23.04
CA ILE A 68 11.36 9.39 21.87
C ILE A 68 11.42 7.88 22.13
N GLN A 69 11.89 7.45 23.30
CA GLN A 69 11.95 6.02 23.62
C GLN A 69 10.56 5.38 23.72
N GLU A 70 9.58 6.11 24.25
CA GLU A 70 8.18 5.69 24.27
C GLU A 70 7.62 5.57 22.83
N ALA A 71 7.87 6.58 21.99
CA ALA A 71 7.42 6.58 20.60
C ALA A 71 8.07 5.44 19.77
N LEU A 72 9.40 5.24 19.90
CA LEU A 72 10.10 4.14 19.25
C LEU A 72 9.51 2.77 19.62
N THR A 73 9.10 2.63 20.87
CA THR A 73 8.46 1.39 21.36
C THR A 73 7.06 1.24 20.80
N LEU A 74 6.23 2.28 20.95
CA LEU A 74 4.83 2.28 20.53
C LEU A 74 4.68 2.00 19.03
N TRP A 75 5.53 2.62 18.22
CA TRP A 75 5.49 2.52 16.77
C TRP A 75 6.34 1.39 16.19
N GLY A 76 6.96 0.55 17.03
CA GLY A 76 7.78 -0.58 16.58
C GLY A 76 9.00 -0.15 15.75
N LEU A 77 9.63 0.99 16.11
CA LEU A 77 10.80 1.56 15.43
C LEU A 77 12.12 1.39 16.19
N ARG A 78 12.13 0.66 17.32
CA ARG A 78 13.32 0.49 18.17
C ARG A 78 14.52 -0.07 17.41
N GLU A 79 14.33 -1.07 16.58
CA GLU A 79 15.40 -1.71 15.80
C GLU A 79 15.93 -0.79 14.69
N ALA A 80 15.14 0.18 14.27
CA ALA A 80 15.50 1.18 13.27
C ALA A 80 16.05 2.49 13.88
N ALA A 81 16.08 2.65 15.20
CA ALA A 81 16.38 3.91 15.87
C ALA A 81 17.71 4.57 15.40
N GLY A 82 18.75 3.76 15.17
CA GLY A 82 20.07 4.20 14.69
C GLY A 82 20.23 4.16 13.16
N GLN A 83 19.20 3.81 12.40
CA GLN A 83 19.26 3.75 10.93
C GLN A 83 19.03 5.14 10.32
N ASP A 84 19.55 5.31 9.10
CA ASP A 84 19.21 6.46 8.26
C ASP A 84 17.71 6.44 7.92
N PRO A 85 16.95 7.51 8.21
CA PRO A 85 15.52 7.57 7.91
C PRO A 85 15.16 7.31 6.45
N THR A 86 16.07 7.59 5.51
CA THR A 86 15.85 7.35 4.07
C THR A 86 15.86 5.87 3.68
N THR A 87 16.39 5.00 4.54
CA THR A 87 16.48 3.56 4.30
C THR A 87 15.28 2.77 4.81
N LEU A 88 14.33 3.45 5.44
CA LEU A 88 13.14 2.84 6.00
C LEU A 88 12.19 2.32 4.92
N SER A 89 11.48 1.23 5.23
CA SER A 89 10.35 0.79 4.39
C SER A 89 9.22 1.83 4.41
N THR A 90 8.35 1.81 3.40
CA THR A 90 7.19 2.72 3.30
C THR A 90 6.36 2.76 4.59
N GLY A 91 6.07 1.60 5.18
CA GLY A 91 5.31 1.52 6.44
C GLY A 91 6.09 2.07 7.64
N GLN A 92 7.41 1.87 7.72
CA GLN A 92 8.25 2.45 8.76
C GLN A 92 8.32 3.98 8.63
N THR A 93 8.48 4.49 7.40
CA THR A 93 8.49 5.93 7.12
C THR A 93 7.15 6.57 7.51
N ARG A 94 6.02 5.92 7.22
CA ARG A 94 4.69 6.38 7.65
C ARG A 94 4.57 6.46 9.16
N ARG A 95 4.99 5.42 9.87
CA ARG A 95 4.99 5.38 11.33
C ARG A 95 5.88 6.46 11.93
N LEU A 96 7.06 6.69 11.34
CA LEU A 96 7.98 7.75 11.76
C LEU A 96 7.34 9.14 11.60
N ALA A 97 6.75 9.44 10.44
CA ALA A 97 6.12 10.72 10.17
C ALA A 97 4.96 11.02 11.15
N ILE A 98 4.09 10.03 11.41
CA ILE A 98 2.98 10.17 12.37
C ILE A 98 3.52 10.36 13.80
N ALA A 99 4.51 9.56 14.21
CA ALA A 99 5.12 9.67 15.53
C ALA A 99 5.77 11.04 15.75
N ALA A 100 6.52 11.55 14.76
CA ALA A 100 7.15 12.87 14.82
C ALA A 100 6.11 13.99 14.96
N ALA A 101 5.01 13.94 14.21
CA ALA A 101 3.91 14.90 14.33
C ALA A 101 3.28 14.88 15.74
N LEU A 102 2.99 13.71 16.28
CA LEU A 102 2.38 13.55 17.61
C LEU A 102 3.31 13.97 18.76
N LEU A 103 4.62 13.77 18.63
CA LEU A 103 5.60 14.19 19.64
C LEU A 103 5.64 15.70 19.87
N THR A 104 5.20 16.47 18.89
CA THR A 104 5.06 17.93 19.03
C THR A 104 3.87 18.34 19.92
N ARG A 105 2.99 17.41 20.32
CA ARG A 105 1.76 17.63 21.07
C ARG A 105 0.89 18.73 20.44
N PRO A 106 0.42 18.55 19.21
CA PRO A 106 -0.43 19.54 18.56
C PRO A 106 -1.83 19.54 19.18
N ASP A 107 -2.55 20.67 19.04
CA ASP A 107 -3.94 20.78 19.47
C ASP A 107 -4.91 20.12 18.48
N ALA A 108 -4.52 20.02 17.22
CA ALA A 108 -5.28 19.36 16.16
C ALA A 108 -4.35 18.61 15.20
N LEU A 109 -4.89 17.58 14.54
CA LEU A 109 -4.16 16.70 13.63
C LEU A 109 -4.94 16.49 12.34
N VAL A 110 -4.29 16.69 11.21
CA VAL A 110 -4.82 16.38 9.87
C VAL A 110 -3.96 15.27 9.25
N LEU A 111 -4.59 14.17 8.90
CA LEU A 111 -3.94 12.99 8.33
C LEU A 111 -4.49 12.71 6.93
N ASP A 112 -3.60 12.59 5.95
CA ASP A 112 -3.96 12.25 4.56
C ASP A 112 -3.52 10.83 4.24
N CYS A 113 -4.48 9.93 4.02
CA CYS A 113 -4.30 8.50 3.76
C CYS A 113 -3.36 7.82 4.77
N PRO A 114 -3.61 7.98 6.09
CA PRO A 114 -2.65 7.57 7.13
C PRO A 114 -2.44 6.06 7.23
N THR A 115 -3.33 5.25 6.69
CA THR A 115 -3.25 3.79 6.73
C THR A 115 -2.50 3.19 5.55
N ASP A 116 -2.18 3.98 4.51
CA ASP A 116 -1.48 3.50 3.33
C ASP A 116 -0.12 2.88 3.68
N GLY A 117 0.08 1.61 3.31
CA GLY A 117 1.32 0.86 3.57
C GLY A 117 1.53 0.40 5.02
N LEU A 118 0.55 0.60 5.91
CA LEU A 118 0.58 0.05 7.27
C LEU A 118 0.03 -1.38 7.29
N ASP A 119 0.65 -2.25 8.08
CA ASP A 119 0.08 -3.55 8.41
C ASP A 119 -1.02 -3.44 9.48
N ALA A 120 -1.79 -4.51 9.68
CA ALA A 120 -2.93 -4.53 10.58
C ALA A 120 -2.57 -4.14 12.03
N GLU A 121 -1.38 -4.52 12.52
CA GLU A 121 -0.90 -4.16 13.86
C GLU A 121 -0.61 -2.66 13.96
N SER A 122 0.04 -2.10 12.93
CA SER A 122 0.32 -0.66 12.86
C SER A 122 -0.96 0.17 12.71
N VAL A 123 -1.94 -0.32 11.96
CA VAL A 123 -3.27 0.31 11.85
C VAL A 123 -3.96 0.34 13.21
N GLU A 124 -3.93 -0.77 13.97
CA GLU A 124 -4.55 -0.80 15.31
C GLU A 124 -3.80 0.09 16.31
N THR A 125 -2.48 0.17 16.22
CA THR A 125 -1.66 1.13 17.00
C THR A 125 -2.06 2.57 16.69
N LEU A 126 -2.24 2.90 15.40
CA LEU A 126 -2.72 4.21 14.98
C LEU A 126 -4.12 4.49 15.55
N ARG A 127 -5.06 3.57 15.40
CA ARG A 127 -6.43 3.70 15.95
C ARG A 127 -6.42 3.97 17.46
N ALA A 128 -5.67 3.16 18.21
CA ALA A 128 -5.56 3.34 19.66
C ALA A 128 -4.96 4.70 20.02
N THR A 129 -3.93 5.14 19.28
CA THR A 129 -3.28 6.45 19.48
C THR A 129 -4.24 7.59 19.19
N LEU A 130 -4.98 7.54 18.09
CA LEU A 130 -5.95 8.58 17.73
C LEU A 130 -7.13 8.65 18.72
N ARG A 131 -7.57 7.50 19.24
CA ARG A 131 -8.59 7.46 20.31
C ARG A 131 -8.13 8.11 21.62
N ALA A 132 -6.83 8.03 21.93
CA ALA A 132 -6.23 8.64 23.10
C ALA A 132 -5.81 10.11 22.87
N PHE A 133 -5.81 10.58 21.63
CA PHE A 133 -5.43 11.94 21.30
C PHE A 133 -6.45 12.94 21.84
N PRO A 134 -6.01 13.99 22.58
CA PRO A 134 -6.94 14.90 23.27
C PRO A 134 -7.58 15.96 22.35
N GLY A 135 -6.99 16.19 21.19
CA GLY A 135 -7.39 17.23 20.24
C GLY A 135 -8.35 16.75 19.15
N GLU A 136 -8.58 17.62 18.18
CA GLU A 136 -9.36 17.29 16.98
C GLU A 136 -8.51 16.49 15.98
N VAL A 137 -9.12 15.46 15.36
CA VAL A 137 -8.48 14.65 14.33
C VAL A 137 -9.35 14.65 13.08
N THR A 138 -8.82 15.15 11.98
CA THR A 138 -9.43 15.03 10.66
C THR A 138 -8.62 14.07 9.81
N VAL A 139 -9.28 13.03 9.32
CA VAL A 139 -8.70 12.03 8.42
C VAL A 139 -9.24 12.25 7.03
N TYR A 140 -8.36 12.38 6.06
CA TYR A 140 -8.67 12.35 4.64
C TYR A 140 -8.31 10.98 4.09
N ASP A 141 -9.23 10.35 3.34
CA ASP A 141 -8.99 9.02 2.82
C ASP A 141 -9.68 8.81 1.46
N ARG A 142 -9.13 7.94 0.65
CA ARG A 142 -9.68 7.52 -0.64
C ARG A 142 -10.51 6.24 -0.52
N VAL A 143 -10.43 5.60 0.65
CA VAL A 143 -11.11 4.36 0.97
C VAL A 143 -11.83 4.47 2.31
N CYS A 144 -12.97 3.80 2.44
CA CYS A 144 -13.66 3.65 3.71
C CYS A 144 -13.01 2.51 4.51
N GLY A 145 -11.79 2.76 4.98
CA GLY A 145 -10.96 1.79 5.69
C GLY A 145 -11.23 1.71 7.19
N ALA A 146 -10.25 1.22 7.94
CA ALA A 146 -10.36 0.98 9.38
C ALA A 146 -10.68 2.23 10.21
N LEU A 147 -10.21 3.42 9.79
CA LEU A 147 -10.46 4.67 10.49
C LEU A 147 -11.85 5.26 10.23
N PHE A 148 -12.50 4.85 9.14
CA PHE A 148 -13.84 5.31 8.80
C PHE A 148 -14.85 5.00 9.92
N SER A 149 -14.86 3.77 10.43
CA SER A 149 -15.77 3.37 11.50
C SER A 149 -15.52 4.06 12.85
N ASP A 150 -14.37 4.69 13.04
CA ASP A 150 -13.99 5.39 14.27
C ASP A 150 -14.35 6.87 14.26
N ALA A 151 -14.83 7.41 13.13
CA ALA A 151 -15.14 8.82 12.99
C ALA A 151 -16.54 9.18 13.51
N ASN A 152 -16.65 10.38 14.09
CA ASN A 152 -17.92 10.93 14.56
C ASN A 152 -18.74 11.57 13.42
N SER A 153 -18.04 12.05 12.37
CA SER A 153 -18.64 12.72 11.22
C SER A 153 -17.99 12.22 9.92
N HIS A 154 -18.81 12.03 8.90
CA HIS A 154 -18.39 11.59 7.59
C HIS A 154 -18.78 12.61 6.54
N LEU A 155 -17.80 13.05 5.77
CA LEU A 155 -17.99 14.00 4.69
C LEU A 155 -17.40 13.47 3.39
N THR A 156 -17.93 13.93 2.27
CA THR A 156 -17.36 13.72 0.93
C THR A 156 -16.85 15.05 0.40
N LEU A 157 -15.61 15.07 -0.08
CA LEU A 157 -15.07 16.19 -0.85
C LEU A 157 -15.44 16.00 -2.32
N THR A 158 -16.16 16.95 -2.89
CA THR A 158 -16.58 16.95 -4.30
C THR A 158 -15.50 17.56 -5.19
N SER A 159 -15.61 17.36 -6.51
CA SER A 159 -14.64 17.87 -7.50
C SER A 159 -14.56 19.39 -7.59
N ASP A 160 -15.57 20.10 -7.10
CA ASP A 160 -15.64 21.56 -6.98
C ASP A 160 -15.10 22.07 -5.63
N GLY A 161 -14.58 21.17 -4.79
CA GLY A 161 -13.96 21.52 -3.50
C GLY A 161 -14.96 21.71 -2.35
N GLU A 162 -16.24 21.34 -2.54
CA GLU A 162 -17.24 21.44 -1.48
C GLU A 162 -17.24 20.19 -0.59
N LEU A 163 -17.45 20.38 0.71
CA LEU A 163 -17.70 19.28 1.65
C LEU A 163 -19.20 19.04 1.79
N LYS A 164 -19.64 17.81 1.51
CA LYS A 164 -21.03 17.36 1.65
C LYS A 164 -21.12 16.22 2.66
N PRO A 165 -22.24 16.06 3.37
CA PRO A 165 -22.45 14.88 4.20
C PRO A 165 -22.27 13.61 3.36
N TRP A 166 -21.63 12.60 3.94
CA TRP A 166 -21.51 11.29 3.31
C TRP A 166 -22.89 10.69 3.08
N ALA A 167 -23.20 10.31 1.85
CA ALA A 167 -24.50 9.80 1.45
C ALA A 167 -24.46 8.39 0.85
N ASP A 168 -23.29 7.83 0.55
CA ASP A 168 -23.18 6.63 -0.27
C ASP A 168 -22.63 5.41 0.47
N GLU A 169 -23.26 4.26 0.27
CA GLU A 169 -22.59 2.97 0.41
C GLU A 169 -21.64 2.80 -0.77
N VAL A 170 -20.33 2.85 -0.50
CA VAL A 170 -19.34 2.58 -1.55
C VAL A 170 -19.28 1.08 -1.79
N PRO A 171 -19.60 0.58 -2.99
CA PRO A 171 -19.46 -0.83 -3.28
C PRO A 171 -17.98 -1.20 -3.25
N ARG A 172 -17.54 -1.85 -2.20
CA ARG A 172 -16.25 -2.55 -2.21
C ARG A 172 -16.46 -3.76 -3.12
N GLY A 173 -15.82 -3.78 -4.30
CA GLY A 173 -16.04 -4.80 -5.30
C GLY A 173 -15.95 -6.21 -4.72
N GLU A 174 -16.91 -7.04 -5.07
CA GLU A 174 -16.87 -8.47 -4.85
C GLU A 174 -16.18 -9.13 -6.03
N CYS A 175 -15.30 -10.08 -5.76
CA CYS A 175 -14.77 -10.99 -6.77
C CYS A 175 -15.70 -12.21 -6.81
N GLY A 176 -16.15 -12.60 -8.00
CA GLY A 176 -16.89 -13.86 -8.15
C GLY A 176 -16.01 -15.05 -7.72
N GLU A 177 -16.65 -16.15 -7.34
CA GLU A 177 -15.97 -17.41 -7.02
C GLU A 177 -15.21 -17.97 -8.23
N ALA A 178 -14.16 -18.76 -7.97
CA ALA A 178 -13.40 -19.46 -9.00
C ALA A 178 -14.35 -20.38 -9.82
N LYS A 179 -14.31 -20.26 -11.14
CA LYS A 179 -15.12 -21.10 -12.04
C LYS A 179 -14.66 -22.56 -12.03
N SER A 180 -13.37 -22.77 -11.91
CA SER A 180 -12.74 -24.09 -11.81
C SER A 180 -11.36 -23.97 -11.20
N ILE A 181 -10.95 -24.93 -10.39
CA ILE A 181 -9.59 -25.01 -9.83
C ILE A 181 -8.83 -26.09 -10.62
N GLY A 182 -7.73 -25.67 -11.23
CA GLY A 182 -6.89 -26.53 -12.06
C GLY A 182 -5.65 -27.07 -11.35
N GLU A 183 -4.63 -27.38 -12.13
CA GLU A 183 -3.34 -27.90 -11.66
C GLU A 183 -2.53 -26.84 -10.91
N VAL A 184 -1.47 -27.29 -10.21
CA VAL A 184 -0.50 -26.40 -9.58
C VAL A 184 0.30 -25.70 -10.66
N VAL A 185 0.33 -24.37 -10.62
CA VAL A 185 1.02 -23.51 -11.61
C VAL A 185 2.16 -22.70 -11.00
N PHE A 186 2.23 -22.68 -9.67
CA PHE A 186 3.35 -22.13 -8.91
C PHE A 186 3.58 -23.02 -7.70
N ARG A 187 4.83 -23.38 -7.45
CA ARG A 187 5.24 -24.15 -6.26
C ARG A 187 6.53 -23.61 -5.71
N ALA A 188 6.57 -23.41 -4.40
CA ALA A 188 7.77 -23.12 -3.62
C ALA A 188 7.98 -24.24 -2.63
N GLU A 189 9.21 -24.79 -2.55
CA GLU A 189 9.60 -25.89 -1.65
C GLU A 189 10.90 -25.54 -0.93
N ASP A 190 10.87 -25.52 0.41
CA ASP A 190 11.98 -25.14 1.30
C ASP A 190 12.70 -23.86 0.86
N VAL A 191 11.93 -22.87 0.38
CA VAL A 191 12.51 -21.62 -0.13
C VAL A 191 13.01 -20.77 1.01
N ARG A 192 14.31 -20.41 0.94
CA ARG A 192 15.01 -19.55 1.91
C ARG A 192 15.69 -18.41 1.18
N ILE A 193 15.39 -17.20 1.60
CA ILE A 193 15.88 -15.97 0.96
C ILE A 193 16.73 -15.21 1.96
N ARG A 194 17.99 -14.94 1.59
CA ARG A 194 18.91 -14.20 2.45
C ARG A 194 18.77 -12.71 2.23
N ARG A 195 18.33 -12.01 3.27
CA ARG A 195 18.26 -10.53 3.37
C ARG A 195 19.03 -10.10 4.62
N ALA A 196 18.65 -8.99 5.24
CA ALA A 196 19.15 -8.60 6.57
C ALA A 196 18.93 -9.73 7.59
N HIS A 197 17.81 -10.47 7.44
CA HIS A 197 17.51 -11.71 8.14
C HIS A 197 17.11 -12.77 7.12
N GLU A 198 17.29 -14.06 7.45
CA GLU A 198 16.81 -15.15 6.61
C GLU A 198 15.28 -15.22 6.64
N VAL A 199 14.68 -15.27 5.48
CA VAL A 199 13.24 -15.47 5.28
C VAL A 199 13.02 -16.92 4.82
N GLY A 200 12.18 -17.66 5.51
CA GLY A 200 11.89 -19.06 5.18
C GLY A 200 12.13 -20.02 6.37
N PRO A 201 11.99 -21.34 6.19
CA PRO A 201 11.60 -21.98 4.94
C PRO A 201 10.15 -21.64 4.52
N ILE A 202 9.92 -21.52 3.22
CA ILE A 202 8.60 -21.25 2.65
C ILE A 202 8.20 -22.41 1.76
N ASP A 203 7.02 -23.00 2.06
CA ASP A 203 6.38 -24.03 1.26
C ASP A 203 4.98 -23.56 0.91
N LEU A 204 4.67 -23.44 -0.38
CA LEU A 204 3.35 -23.07 -0.85
C LEU A 204 3.07 -23.51 -2.28
N GLU A 205 1.79 -23.65 -2.61
CA GLU A 205 1.31 -23.95 -3.95
C GLU A 205 0.21 -22.97 -4.37
N VAL A 206 0.22 -22.56 -5.64
CA VAL A 206 -0.86 -21.80 -6.27
C VAL A 206 -1.42 -22.61 -7.43
N ARG A 207 -2.74 -22.68 -7.53
CA ARG A 207 -3.45 -23.46 -8.54
C ARG A 207 -4.04 -22.57 -9.62
N ALA A 208 -4.08 -23.06 -10.83
CA ALA A 208 -4.80 -22.42 -11.93
C ALA A 208 -6.26 -22.18 -11.54
N GLY A 209 -6.85 -21.09 -12.02
CA GLY A 209 -8.20 -20.69 -11.71
C GLY A 209 -8.33 -19.90 -10.40
N THR A 210 -7.26 -19.76 -9.59
CA THR A 210 -7.36 -19.13 -8.27
C THR A 210 -6.75 -17.72 -8.21
N VAL A 211 -7.40 -16.87 -7.42
CA VAL A 211 -6.83 -15.64 -6.86
C VAL A 211 -6.36 -15.98 -5.44
N THR A 212 -5.04 -16.09 -5.25
CA THR A 212 -4.42 -16.52 -4.00
C THR A 212 -3.79 -15.33 -3.28
N HIS A 213 -4.25 -15.05 -2.06
CA HIS A 213 -3.67 -14.02 -1.20
C HIS A 213 -2.50 -14.56 -0.40
N LEU A 214 -1.35 -13.90 -0.46
CA LEU A 214 -0.19 -14.16 0.37
C LEU A 214 -0.21 -13.23 1.60
N ALA A 215 -0.71 -13.75 2.71
CA ALA A 215 -0.81 -13.05 3.98
C ALA A 215 0.51 -13.07 4.74
N GLY A 216 0.74 -12.06 5.57
CA GLY A 216 1.90 -11.98 6.47
C GLY A 216 2.18 -10.56 6.92
N ARG A 217 2.82 -10.42 8.09
CA ARG A 217 3.23 -9.12 8.65
C ARG A 217 4.24 -8.42 7.73
N ASN A 218 4.44 -7.11 7.97
CA ASN A 218 5.54 -6.38 7.33
C ASN A 218 6.88 -7.02 7.71
N GLY A 219 7.75 -7.20 6.70
CA GLY A 219 9.03 -7.89 6.88
C GLY A 219 8.96 -9.43 6.90
N SER A 220 7.79 -10.06 6.74
CA SER A 220 7.68 -11.53 6.67
C SER A 220 8.26 -12.15 5.39
N GLY A 221 8.63 -11.32 4.40
CA GLY A 221 9.25 -11.78 3.16
C GLY A 221 8.32 -11.94 1.96
N LYS A 222 7.08 -11.43 2.00
CA LYS A 222 6.13 -11.48 0.87
C LYS A 222 6.75 -10.96 -0.43
N THR A 223 7.16 -9.71 -0.44
CA THR A 223 7.86 -9.08 -1.59
C THR A 223 9.13 -9.85 -1.98
N SER A 224 9.90 -10.36 -0.99
CA SER A 224 11.12 -11.13 -1.26
C SER A 224 10.83 -12.43 -2.00
N LEU A 225 9.74 -13.13 -1.64
CA LEU A 225 9.31 -14.34 -2.35
C LEU A 225 8.89 -14.01 -3.79
N LEU A 226 8.10 -12.95 -4.00
CA LEU A 226 7.71 -12.54 -5.35
C LEU A 226 8.92 -12.15 -6.20
N MET A 227 9.89 -11.43 -5.63
CA MET A 227 11.15 -11.09 -6.33
C MET A 227 12.01 -12.32 -6.63
N ALA A 228 12.08 -13.29 -5.69
CA ALA A 228 12.79 -14.55 -5.91
C ALA A 228 12.15 -15.36 -7.05
N ALA A 229 10.81 -15.41 -7.11
CA ALA A 229 10.07 -16.05 -8.20
C ALA A 229 10.33 -15.40 -9.57
N MET A 230 10.65 -14.11 -9.60
CA MET A 230 11.07 -13.38 -10.80
C MET A 230 12.56 -13.51 -11.12
N GLY A 231 13.33 -14.25 -10.31
CA GLY A 231 14.79 -14.34 -10.46
C GLY A 231 15.55 -13.06 -10.10
N LEU A 232 14.93 -12.15 -9.35
CA LEU A 232 15.53 -10.86 -8.93
C LEU A 232 16.27 -10.96 -7.59
N LEU A 233 16.09 -12.07 -6.87
CA LEU A 233 16.79 -12.36 -5.61
C LEU A 233 17.28 -13.80 -5.61
N ASP A 234 18.49 -14.01 -5.06
CA ASP A 234 19.03 -15.34 -4.80
C ASP A 234 18.27 -16.02 -3.67
N TYR A 235 18.03 -17.31 -3.81
CA TYR A 235 17.36 -18.15 -2.82
C TYR A 235 17.92 -19.58 -2.81
N ALA A 236 17.72 -20.28 -1.70
CA ALA A 236 17.89 -21.73 -1.61
C ALA A 236 16.52 -22.40 -1.67
N GLY A 237 16.46 -23.69 -1.95
CA GLY A 237 15.21 -24.42 -2.18
C GLY A 237 14.80 -24.41 -3.65
N THR A 238 13.52 -24.63 -3.92
CA THR A 238 13.00 -24.72 -5.30
C THR A 238 11.80 -23.80 -5.49
N ILE A 239 11.79 -23.04 -6.59
CA ILE A 239 10.59 -22.36 -7.10
C ILE A 239 10.33 -22.88 -8.50
N ASP A 240 9.16 -23.52 -8.68
CA ASP A 240 8.70 -24.04 -9.97
C ASP A 240 7.54 -23.17 -10.48
N VAL A 241 7.78 -22.46 -11.57
CA VAL A 241 6.80 -21.63 -12.27
C VAL A 241 7.21 -21.52 -13.75
N ASN A 242 6.32 -21.87 -14.68
CA ASN A 242 6.64 -21.81 -16.11
C ASN A 242 6.84 -20.39 -16.61
N SER A 243 5.98 -19.47 -16.20
CA SER A 243 6.10 -18.04 -16.51
C SER A 243 5.37 -17.19 -15.49
N ALA A 244 6.02 -16.13 -15.05
CA ALA A 244 5.45 -15.16 -14.13
C ALA A 244 5.52 -13.74 -14.69
N GLY A 245 4.51 -12.92 -14.39
CA GLY A 245 4.51 -11.48 -14.60
C GLY A 245 4.40 -10.77 -13.29
N TRP A 246 5.14 -9.71 -13.08
CA TRP A 246 5.20 -9.02 -11.80
C TRP A 246 4.82 -7.55 -11.90
N ALA A 247 3.89 -7.12 -11.03
CA ALA A 247 3.58 -5.72 -10.80
C ALA A 247 4.05 -5.31 -9.40
N PRO A 248 5.10 -4.48 -9.29
CA PRO A 248 5.67 -4.06 -8.01
C PRO A 248 4.85 -2.96 -7.32
N THR A 249 5.12 -2.74 -6.01
CA THR A 249 4.51 -1.66 -5.23
C THR A 249 4.94 -0.26 -5.68
N PRO A 250 6.25 0.06 -5.90
CA PRO A 250 6.67 1.37 -6.35
C PRO A 250 6.15 1.64 -7.77
N LEU A 251 5.23 2.61 -7.90
CA LEU A 251 4.54 2.90 -9.15
C LEU A 251 5.41 3.73 -10.09
N ASP A 252 5.83 4.90 -9.62
CA ASP A 252 6.41 5.92 -10.47
C ASP A 252 7.85 5.58 -10.89
N GLU A 253 8.59 4.84 -10.06
CA GLU A 253 9.94 4.36 -10.35
C GLU A 253 9.99 3.27 -11.42
N SER A 254 8.86 2.62 -11.70
CA SER A 254 8.76 1.54 -12.68
C SER A 254 8.40 2.03 -14.07
N ILE A 255 8.02 3.30 -14.23
CA ILE A 255 7.57 3.89 -15.50
C ILE A 255 8.76 4.45 -16.26
N THR A 256 8.95 4.00 -17.51
CA THR A 256 10.11 4.34 -18.32
C THR A 256 9.75 4.98 -19.68
N GLN A 257 8.51 4.81 -20.15
CA GLN A 257 8.10 5.21 -21.49
C GLN A 257 7.22 6.47 -21.48
N ARG A 258 7.15 7.14 -22.64
CA ARG A 258 6.39 8.38 -22.82
C ARG A 258 4.89 8.19 -23.04
N THR A 259 4.45 6.98 -23.36
CA THR A 259 3.03 6.66 -23.52
C THR A 259 2.70 5.34 -22.86
N ALA A 260 1.45 5.20 -22.37
CA ALA A 260 0.97 4.00 -21.74
C ALA A 260 1.10 2.77 -22.67
N LEU A 261 0.77 2.93 -23.95
CA LEU A 261 0.91 1.85 -24.91
C LEU A 261 2.37 1.39 -25.05
N ARG A 262 3.33 2.32 -25.14
CA ARG A 262 4.76 1.96 -25.22
C ARG A 262 5.23 1.26 -23.95
N GLU A 263 4.78 1.71 -22.79
CA GLU A 263 5.13 1.08 -21.51
C GLU A 263 4.66 -0.38 -21.48
N VAL A 264 3.39 -0.65 -21.79
CA VAL A 264 2.84 -2.01 -21.80
C VAL A 264 3.43 -2.88 -22.90
N SER A 265 3.83 -2.28 -24.02
CA SER A 265 4.41 -3.01 -25.17
C SER A 265 5.85 -3.45 -24.95
N LEU A 266 6.52 -3.00 -23.88
CA LEU A 266 7.92 -3.35 -23.60
C LEU A 266 8.12 -4.87 -23.54
N GLY A 267 8.90 -5.37 -24.49
CA GLY A 267 9.25 -6.80 -24.59
C GLY A 267 8.08 -7.74 -24.90
N ALA A 268 6.86 -7.20 -25.15
CA ALA A 268 5.68 -7.98 -25.54
C ALA A 268 5.23 -7.66 -26.99
N GLY A 269 5.56 -6.46 -27.48
CA GLY A 269 5.13 -5.94 -28.77
C GLY A 269 3.79 -5.20 -28.71
N GLU A 270 3.56 -4.31 -29.70
CA GLU A 270 2.43 -3.38 -29.70
C GLU A 270 1.06 -4.06 -29.66
N LYS A 271 0.90 -5.17 -30.41
CA LYS A 271 -0.36 -5.92 -30.40
C LYS A 271 -0.72 -6.42 -29.00
N ALA A 272 0.24 -7.06 -28.34
CA ALA A 272 0.05 -7.57 -26.98
C ALA A 272 -0.17 -6.43 -25.97
N GLY A 273 0.49 -5.28 -26.15
CA GLY A 273 0.27 -4.08 -25.35
C GLY A 273 -1.15 -3.56 -25.49
N ARG A 274 -1.71 -3.48 -26.70
CA ARG A 274 -3.10 -3.07 -26.93
C ARG A 274 -4.10 -4.04 -26.31
N GLU A 275 -3.90 -5.34 -26.47
CA GLU A 275 -4.75 -6.37 -25.87
C GLU A 275 -4.72 -6.29 -24.34
N ALA A 276 -3.56 -5.99 -23.73
CA ALA A 276 -3.46 -5.86 -22.29
C ALA A 276 -4.12 -4.55 -21.77
N LEU A 277 -3.97 -3.43 -22.49
CA LEU A 277 -4.68 -2.18 -22.15
C LEU A 277 -6.20 -2.37 -22.24
N GLU A 278 -6.70 -3.02 -23.28
CA GLU A 278 -8.11 -3.36 -23.44
C GLU A 278 -8.60 -4.24 -22.28
N PHE A 279 -7.83 -5.27 -21.92
CA PHE A 279 -8.19 -6.18 -20.84
C PHE A 279 -8.37 -5.47 -19.49
N VAL A 280 -7.55 -4.47 -19.21
CA VAL A 280 -7.69 -3.67 -17.98
C VAL A 280 -8.59 -2.44 -18.14
N GLY A 281 -9.11 -2.13 -19.35
CA GLY A 281 -10.00 -0.99 -19.63
C GLY A 281 -9.28 0.36 -19.66
N LEU A 282 -8.08 0.40 -20.26
CA LEU A 282 -7.22 1.62 -20.33
C LEU A 282 -6.98 2.10 -21.77
N GLU A 283 -7.75 1.69 -22.76
CA GLU A 283 -7.54 2.01 -24.19
C GLU A 283 -7.49 3.53 -24.42
N GLN A 284 -8.33 4.28 -23.70
CA GLN A 284 -8.40 5.73 -23.80
C GLN A 284 -7.12 6.45 -23.35
N TYR A 285 -6.26 5.77 -22.58
CA TYR A 285 -5.00 6.31 -22.09
C TYR A 285 -3.79 5.89 -22.93
N ALA A 286 -3.97 5.11 -24.00
CA ALA A 286 -2.89 4.50 -24.79
C ALA A 286 -1.78 5.50 -25.20
N GLU A 287 -2.16 6.70 -25.62
CA GLU A 287 -1.23 7.76 -26.08
C GLU A 287 -0.87 8.76 -24.97
N GLN A 288 -1.43 8.63 -23.77
CA GLN A 288 -1.15 9.54 -22.67
C GLN A 288 0.15 9.15 -21.94
N HIS A 289 0.85 10.16 -21.40
CA HIS A 289 2.00 9.90 -20.54
C HIS A 289 1.52 9.23 -19.23
N PRO A 290 2.14 8.11 -18.79
CA PRO A 290 1.68 7.39 -17.61
C PRO A 290 1.59 8.23 -16.34
N LEU A 291 2.52 9.18 -16.12
CA LEU A 291 2.50 10.05 -14.94
C LEU A 291 1.34 11.06 -14.94
N ASP A 292 0.74 11.34 -16.10
CA ASP A 292 -0.42 12.23 -16.22
C ASP A 292 -1.75 11.48 -16.00
N MET A 293 -1.70 10.14 -15.85
CA MET A 293 -2.88 9.33 -15.60
C MET A 293 -3.30 9.40 -14.13
N PRO A 294 -4.59 9.22 -13.80
CA PRO A 294 -5.03 9.04 -12.42
C PRO A 294 -4.29 7.89 -11.71
N ALA A 295 -4.11 7.98 -10.38
CA ALA A 295 -3.33 7.00 -9.62
C ALA A 295 -3.86 5.56 -9.78
N SER A 296 -5.19 5.37 -9.77
CA SER A 296 -5.82 4.07 -10.00
C SER A 296 -5.55 3.53 -11.41
N ALA A 297 -5.60 4.40 -12.43
CA ALA A 297 -5.28 4.01 -13.81
C ALA A 297 -3.80 3.65 -13.98
N ARG A 298 -2.87 4.38 -13.32
CA ARG A 298 -1.45 4.00 -13.29
C ARG A 298 -1.22 2.63 -12.65
N ARG A 299 -1.95 2.29 -11.57
CA ARG A 299 -1.87 0.97 -10.94
C ARG A 299 -2.33 -0.12 -11.90
N MET A 300 -3.45 0.09 -12.61
CA MET A 300 -3.92 -0.85 -13.63
C MET A 300 -2.96 -0.94 -14.83
N LEU A 301 -2.26 0.15 -15.17
CA LEU A 301 -1.22 0.13 -16.21
C LEU A 301 -0.08 -0.83 -15.87
N LEU A 302 0.42 -0.82 -14.61
CA LEU A 302 1.45 -1.78 -14.19
C LEU A 302 0.95 -3.23 -14.25
N MET A 303 -0.31 -3.46 -13.90
CA MET A 303 -0.91 -4.79 -14.11
C MET A 303 -0.95 -5.16 -15.59
N ALA A 304 -1.32 -4.24 -16.48
CA ALA A 304 -1.27 -4.49 -17.93
C ALA A 304 0.15 -4.81 -18.40
N CYS A 305 1.18 -4.13 -17.91
CA CYS A 305 2.58 -4.45 -18.18
C CYS A 305 2.93 -5.88 -17.77
N ALA A 306 2.53 -6.29 -16.56
CA ALA A 306 2.76 -7.65 -16.06
C ALA A 306 2.01 -8.71 -16.87
N MET A 307 0.84 -8.38 -17.41
CA MET A 307 -0.04 -9.27 -18.19
C MET A 307 0.33 -9.39 -19.66
N ALA A 308 1.01 -8.40 -20.25
CA ALA A 308 1.19 -8.25 -21.68
C ALA A 308 1.83 -9.49 -22.35
N ARG A 309 2.72 -10.20 -21.64
CA ARG A 309 3.34 -11.45 -22.09
C ARG A 309 2.49 -12.69 -21.81
N LYS A 310 1.28 -12.50 -21.29
CA LYS A 310 0.33 -13.57 -20.94
C LYS A 310 0.93 -14.65 -20.02
N PRO A 311 1.58 -14.26 -18.90
CA PRO A 311 2.20 -15.23 -17.99
C PRO A 311 1.18 -16.18 -17.38
N GLN A 312 1.64 -17.35 -16.94
CA GLN A 312 0.79 -18.33 -16.27
C GLN A 312 0.39 -17.84 -14.87
N VAL A 313 1.32 -17.19 -14.16
CA VAL A 313 1.05 -16.63 -12.83
C VAL A 313 1.32 -15.13 -12.83
N LEU A 314 0.32 -14.37 -12.37
CA LEU A 314 0.45 -12.94 -12.15
C LEU A 314 0.79 -12.70 -10.67
N LEU A 315 1.95 -12.08 -10.43
CA LEU A 315 2.46 -11.74 -9.11
C LEU A 315 2.20 -10.25 -8.84
N LEU A 316 1.38 -9.93 -7.84
CA LEU A 316 1.00 -8.55 -7.53
C LEU A 316 1.46 -8.19 -6.11
N ASP A 317 2.36 -7.21 -5.99
CA ASP A 317 2.85 -6.74 -4.70
C ASP A 317 2.10 -5.49 -4.27
N GLU A 318 1.22 -5.63 -3.27
CA GLU A 318 0.39 -4.55 -2.69
C GLU A 318 -0.36 -3.71 -3.76
N PRO A 319 -1.13 -4.34 -4.66
CA PRO A 319 -1.77 -3.61 -5.76
C PRO A 319 -2.86 -2.63 -5.29
N THR A 320 -3.26 -2.67 -4.03
CA THR A 320 -4.25 -1.76 -3.44
C THR A 320 -3.67 -0.41 -3.03
N VAL A 321 -2.35 -0.29 -2.89
CA VAL A 321 -1.71 0.97 -2.50
C VAL A 321 -1.97 2.05 -3.55
N GLY A 322 -2.53 3.18 -3.10
CA GLY A 322 -2.88 4.31 -3.93
C GLY A 322 -4.19 4.15 -4.74
N LEU A 323 -4.94 3.05 -4.56
CA LEU A 323 -6.28 2.92 -5.12
C LEU A 323 -7.31 3.67 -4.26
N GLU A 324 -8.29 4.22 -4.93
CA GLU A 324 -9.54 4.66 -4.34
C GLU A 324 -10.56 3.51 -4.28
N THR A 325 -11.67 3.70 -3.57
CA THR A 325 -12.68 2.65 -3.39
C THR A 325 -13.19 2.05 -4.70
N ALA A 326 -13.43 2.88 -5.73
CA ALA A 326 -13.81 2.39 -7.06
C ALA A 326 -12.71 1.53 -7.71
N GLY A 327 -11.44 1.85 -7.44
CA GLY A 327 -10.28 1.09 -7.89
C GLY A 327 -10.20 -0.30 -7.29
N TYR A 328 -10.67 -0.51 -6.07
CA TYR A 328 -10.74 -1.83 -5.44
C TYR A 328 -11.66 -2.78 -6.22
N GLY A 329 -12.83 -2.32 -6.60
CA GLY A 329 -13.76 -3.10 -7.44
C GLY A 329 -13.21 -3.36 -8.84
N TRP A 330 -12.46 -2.42 -9.40
CA TRP A 330 -11.78 -2.59 -10.68
C TRP A 330 -10.68 -3.65 -10.58
N LEU A 331 -9.79 -3.55 -9.56
CA LEU A 331 -8.74 -4.52 -9.28
C LEU A 331 -9.31 -5.94 -9.11
N ALA A 332 -10.35 -6.10 -8.29
CA ALA A 332 -11.00 -7.39 -8.05
C ALA A 332 -11.49 -8.05 -9.35
N ARG A 333 -12.20 -7.28 -10.19
CA ARG A 333 -12.67 -7.79 -11.50
C ARG A 333 -11.54 -8.19 -12.43
N VAL A 334 -10.46 -7.39 -12.50
CA VAL A 334 -9.32 -7.69 -13.37
C VAL A 334 -8.59 -8.93 -12.90
N MET A 335 -8.33 -9.07 -11.58
CA MET A 335 -7.71 -10.27 -11.02
C MET A 335 -8.55 -11.53 -11.31
N ARG A 336 -9.87 -11.47 -11.08
CA ARG A 336 -10.76 -12.60 -11.35
C ARG A 336 -10.79 -12.96 -12.84
N ALA A 337 -10.98 -11.97 -13.70
CA ALA A 337 -10.99 -12.19 -15.15
C ALA A 337 -9.67 -12.77 -15.67
N TYR A 338 -8.54 -12.43 -15.03
CA TYR A 338 -7.26 -13.02 -15.37
C TYR A 338 -7.15 -14.48 -14.93
N ALA A 339 -7.49 -14.77 -13.68
CA ALA A 339 -7.44 -16.13 -13.13
C ALA A 339 -8.43 -17.08 -13.84
N ASP A 340 -9.57 -16.57 -14.34
CA ASP A 340 -10.56 -17.36 -15.07
C ASP A 340 -10.13 -17.77 -16.49
N GLN A 341 -8.98 -17.28 -16.97
CA GLN A 341 -8.43 -17.73 -18.25
C GLN A 341 -7.73 -19.09 -18.07
N ASP A 342 -7.68 -19.87 -19.15
CA ASP A 342 -7.10 -21.21 -19.12
C ASP A 342 -5.68 -21.23 -18.54
N ASN A 343 -5.48 -22.09 -17.55
CA ASN A 343 -4.21 -22.36 -16.90
C ASN A 343 -3.50 -21.13 -16.30
N ARG A 344 -4.27 -20.16 -15.77
CA ARG A 344 -3.74 -18.95 -15.14
C ARG A 344 -4.13 -18.82 -13.68
N ALA A 345 -3.31 -18.09 -12.93
CA ALA A 345 -3.54 -17.76 -11.53
C ALA A 345 -3.04 -16.37 -11.19
N VAL A 346 -3.52 -15.84 -10.06
CA VAL A 346 -3.03 -14.62 -9.43
C VAL A 346 -2.51 -14.97 -8.03
N LEU A 347 -1.26 -14.58 -7.73
CA LEU A 347 -0.69 -14.57 -6.38
C LEU A 347 -0.43 -13.12 -6.00
N TRP A 348 -1.04 -12.64 -4.92
CA TRP A 348 -0.99 -11.24 -4.56
C TRP A 348 -0.85 -10.99 -3.07
N THR A 349 -0.31 -9.83 -2.71
CA THR A 349 -0.19 -9.38 -1.33
C THR A 349 -1.14 -8.22 -1.07
N CYS A 350 -1.66 -8.10 0.16
CA CYS A 350 -2.52 -7.00 0.57
C CYS A 350 -2.48 -6.83 2.09
N HIS A 351 -2.51 -5.58 2.55
CA HIS A 351 -2.64 -5.27 3.98
C HIS A 351 -4.10 -5.16 4.43
N ASP A 352 -5.03 -4.89 3.54
CA ASP A 352 -6.47 -4.90 3.83
C ASP A 352 -6.99 -6.35 3.87
N ALA A 353 -6.99 -6.95 5.07
CA ALA A 353 -7.39 -8.34 5.26
C ALA A 353 -8.89 -8.56 4.94
N GLU A 354 -9.74 -7.55 5.13
CA GLU A 354 -11.16 -7.63 4.81
C GLU A 354 -11.38 -7.69 3.30
N PHE A 355 -10.70 -6.82 2.55
CA PHE A 355 -10.75 -6.86 1.09
C PHE A 355 -10.13 -8.15 0.54
N ALA A 356 -8.95 -8.54 1.05
CA ALA A 356 -8.31 -9.78 0.65
C ALA A 356 -9.19 -11.01 0.87
N GLY A 357 -9.90 -11.09 1.99
CA GLY A 357 -10.83 -12.18 2.29
C GLY A 357 -12.06 -12.24 1.39
N ARG A 358 -12.47 -11.10 0.79
CA ARG A 358 -13.61 -11.05 -0.16
C ARG A 358 -13.22 -11.38 -1.59
N VAL A 359 -11.96 -11.13 -1.95
CA VAL A 359 -11.49 -11.21 -3.34
C VAL A 359 -10.74 -12.50 -3.63
N SER A 360 -10.17 -13.14 -2.60
CA SER A 360 -9.32 -14.31 -2.78
C SER A 360 -10.08 -15.63 -2.55
N ASP A 361 -9.80 -16.60 -3.40
CA ASP A 361 -10.29 -17.99 -3.24
C ASP A 361 -9.50 -18.71 -2.12
N VAL A 362 -8.22 -18.38 -1.98
CA VAL A 362 -7.29 -19.00 -1.03
C VAL A 362 -6.45 -17.92 -0.35
N SER A 363 -6.20 -18.08 0.96
CA SER A 363 -5.26 -17.25 1.69
C SER A 363 -4.16 -18.13 2.29
N LEU A 364 -2.90 -17.85 1.95
CA LEU A 364 -1.70 -18.53 2.42
C LEU A 364 -0.93 -17.59 3.33
N SER A 365 -0.48 -18.08 4.49
CA SER A 365 0.28 -17.26 5.43
C SER A 365 1.75 -17.66 5.42
N LEU A 366 2.64 -16.67 5.25
CA LEU A 366 4.06 -16.93 5.46
C LEU A 366 4.36 -17.23 6.92
N PRO A 367 5.29 -18.18 7.20
CA PRO A 367 5.72 -18.46 8.55
C PRO A 367 6.29 -17.20 9.20
N GLN A 368 5.99 -17.01 10.49
CA GLN A 368 6.63 -15.96 11.24
C GLN A 368 8.10 -16.34 11.43
N ASN A 369 9.02 -15.49 11.01
CA ASN A 369 10.43 -15.66 11.35
C ASN A 369 10.54 -15.73 12.87
N ARG A 370 10.97 -16.89 13.39
CA ARG A 370 11.36 -16.99 14.81
C ARG A 370 12.60 -16.10 14.96
N ARG A 371 12.43 -15.01 15.68
CA ARG A 371 13.55 -14.15 16.15
C ARG A 371 14.48 -14.91 17.05
#